data_cde2f5745d0346e0f52e210480481124
#
_entry.id   cde2f5745d0346e0f52e210480481124
#
_cell.length_a   1.000
_cell.length_b   1.000
_cell.length_c   1.000
_cell.angle_alpha   90.00
_cell.angle_beta   90.00
_cell.angle_gamma   90.00
#
_symmetry.space_group_name_H-M   'P 1'
#
loop_
_entity.id
_entity.type
_entity.pdbx_description
1 polymer ?
#
loop_
_entity_poly.entity_id
_entity_poly.type
_entity_poly.pdbx_seq_one_letter_code
_entity_poly.pdbx_strand_id
1 'polypeptide(L)'
;GKSTFLNFLKALFQENVTFNTNEDFRSQFNADWAGKLMIVVEEVLLNRREDSERLKNLSTAHSYKMEAKGKDRYEVQFFAKFVLCSNNENFPVYIEPEETRYWVRKISRLGKDDTSFLQKLQDEIPAFLYHLQHRNLTTKEESRMWFSPSLIRTEVLEKIIRCNRSRIELDMTELLLDIMDTMPV
;
A
#
# COMPACT_ATOMS: atom_id res chain seq x y z
N GLY A 1 -3.47 3.54 -16.65
CA GLY A 1 -3.99 3.33 -15.33
C GLY A 1 -2.92 3.05 -14.28
N LYS A 2 -3.06 1.94 -13.53
CA LYS A 2 -2.14 1.61 -12.42
C LYS A 2 -0.68 1.47 -12.89
N SER A 3 -0.43 0.67 -13.92
CA SER A 3 0.93 0.46 -14.44
C SER A 3 1.56 1.76 -14.95
N THR A 4 0.79 2.65 -15.56
CA THR A 4 1.28 3.98 -15.97
C THR A 4 1.74 4.80 -14.76
N PHE A 5 0.97 4.77 -13.67
CA PHE A 5 1.35 5.44 -12.42
C PHE A 5 2.63 4.84 -11.81
N LEU A 6 2.76 3.52 -11.80
CA LEU A 6 3.97 2.86 -11.30
C LEU A 6 5.20 3.18 -12.16
N ASN A 7 5.06 3.18 -13.48
CA ASN A 7 6.13 3.56 -14.39
C ASN A 7 6.51 5.04 -14.24
N PHE A 8 5.55 5.92 -13.95
CA PHE A 8 5.84 7.30 -13.58
C PHE A 8 6.64 7.40 -12.28
N LEU A 9 6.28 6.64 -11.24
CA LEU A 9 7.07 6.58 -10.00
C LEU A 9 8.50 6.07 -10.27
N LYS A 10 8.64 5.05 -11.13
CA LYS A 10 9.96 4.55 -11.53
C LYS A 10 10.78 5.61 -12.26
N ALA A 11 10.16 6.36 -13.17
CA ALA A 11 10.84 7.47 -13.87
C ALA A 11 11.26 8.59 -12.91
N LEU A 12 10.42 8.91 -11.92
CA LEU A 12 10.65 9.95 -10.92
C LEU A 12 11.77 9.56 -9.92
N PHE A 13 11.73 8.36 -9.38
CA PHE A 13 12.63 7.90 -8.32
C PHE A 13 13.76 7.00 -8.82
N GLN A 14 13.74 6.60 -10.08
CA GLN A 14 14.79 5.84 -10.76
C GLN A 14 15.17 4.55 -10.00
N GLU A 15 16.45 4.41 -9.63
CA GLU A 15 16.97 3.24 -8.92
C GLU A 15 16.47 3.12 -7.47
N ASN A 16 15.82 4.14 -6.94
CA ASN A 16 15.25 4.11 -5.60
C ASN A 16 13.90 3.36 -5.51
N VAL A 17 13.40 2.83 -6.62
CA VAL A 17 12.17 2.02 -6.69
C VAL A 17 12.50 0.63 -7.21
N THR A 18 12.04 -0.41 -6.51
CA THR A 18 12.07 -1.81 -6.98
C THR A 18 10.67 -2.35 -7.17
N PHE A 19 10.49 -3.22 -8.17
CA PHE A 19 9.24 -3.89 -8.48
C PHE A 19 9.34 -5.35 -8.08
N ASN A 20 8.33 -5.84 -7.41
CA ASN A 20 8.28 -7.18 -6.84
C ASN A 20 6.95 -7.86 -7.19
N THR A 21 6.99 -9.17 -7.28
CA THR A 21 5.80 -10.03 -7.32
C THR A 21 5.37 -10.41 -5.90
N ASN A 22 4.24 -11.11 -5.78
CA ASN A 22 3.84 -11.70 -4.48
C ASN A 22 4.84 -12.72 -3.96
N GLU A 23 5.50 -13.46 -4.86
CA GLU A 23 6.52 -14.46 -4.52
C GLU A 23 7.79 -13.79 -3.99
N ASP A 24 8.25 -12.72 -4.64
CA ASP A 24 9.39 -11.93 -4.19
C ASP A 24 9.12 -11.35 -2.80
N PHE A 25 7.91 -10.81 -2.58
CA PHE A 25 7.51 -10.29 -1.27
C PHE A 25 7.56 -11.36 -0.18
N ARG A 26 7.17 -12.60 -0.48
CA ARG A 26 7.20 -13.72 0.47
C ARG A 26 8.57 -14.38 0.61
N SER A 27 9.47 -14.13 -0.33
CA SER A 27 10.82 -14.69 -0.33
C SER A 27 11.63 -14.24 0.88
N GLN A 28 12.58 -15.07 1.28
CA GLN A 28 13.63 -14.68 2.21
C GLN A 28 14.70 -13.82 1.53
N PHE A 29 14.86 -13.97 0.20
CA PHE A 29 15.85 -13.20 -0.57
C PHE A 29 15.25 -11.81 -0.89
N ASN A 30 15.84 -10.79 -0.31
CA ASN A 30 15.33 -9.42 -0.34
C ASN A 30 16.44 -8.39 -0.57
N ALA A 31 17.53 -8.80 -1.17
CA ALA A 31 18.72 -7.95 -1.39
C ALA A 31 18.42 -6.73 -2.28
N ASP A 32 17.44 -6.82 -3.17
CA ASP A 32 16.98 -5.76 -4.05
C ASP A 32 16.24 -4.63 -3.32
N TRP A 33 15.86 -4.82 -2.05
CA TRP A 33 15.21 -3.80 -1.22
C TRP A 33 16.20 -2.83 -0.57
N ALA A 34 17.47 -3.21 -0.53
CA ALA A 34 18.50 -2.40 0.13
C ALA A 34 18.61 -1.00 -0.48
N GLY A 35 18.51 0.03 0.37
CA GLY A 35 18.61 1.43 -0.06
C GLY A 35 17.46 1.95 -0.92
N LYS A 36 16.36 1.23 -1.04
CA LYS A 36 15.18 1.68 -1.80
C LYS A 36 14.30 2.60 -0.99
N LEU A 37 13.70 3.59 -1.67
CA LEU A 37 12.66 4.45 -1.12
C LEU A 37 11.28 3.82 -1.24
N MET A 38 11.06 3.05 -2.31
CA MET A 38 9.78 2.37 -2.57
C MET A 38 9.98 0.92 -2.99
N ILE A 39 9.18 0.06 -2.42
CA ILE A 39 9.04 -1.34 -2.81
C ILE A 39 7.63 -1.50 -3.36
N VAL A 40 7.52 -1.67 -4.66
CA VAL A 40 6.26 -1.85 -5.37
C VAL A 40 5.97 -3.34 -5.47
N VAL A 41 4.76 -3.76 -5.08
CA VAL A 41 4.27 -5.11 -5.32
C VAL A 41 3.11 -5.02 -6.30
N GLU A 42 3.32 -5.61 -7.50
CA GLU A 42 2.32 -5.61 -8.56
C GLU A 42 1.38 -6.81 -8.42
N GLU A 43 0.15 -6.63 -8.91
CA GLU A 43 -0.90 -7.66 -8.88
C GLU A 43 -1.08 -8.32 -7.52
N VAL A 44 -1.08 -7.47 -6.47
CA VAL A 44 -1.08 -7.91 -5.08
C VAL A 44 -2.23 -8.86 -4.79
N LEU A 45 -1.86 -9.99 -4.20
CA LEU A 45 -2.72 -10.97 -3.56
C LEU A 45 -2.06 -11.43 -2.24
N LEU A 46 -1.94 -10.50 -1.31
CA LEU A 46 -1.37 -10.71 0.03
C LEU A 46 -2.51 -10.87 1.06
N ASN A 47 -3.38 -11.83 0.80
CA ASN A 47 -4.62 -12.06 1.54
C ASN A 47 -4.45 -13.01 2.75
N ARG A 48 -3.23 -13.44 3.05
CA ARG A 48 -2.91 -14.23 4.23
C ARG A 48 -2.58 -13.32 5.40
N ARG A 49 -2.91 -13.77 6.60
CA ARG A 49 -2.59 -13.04 7.83
C ARG A 49 -1.08 -12.84 8.00
N GLU A 50 -0.28 -13.82 7.62
CA GLU A 50 1.19 -13.76 7.67
C GLU A 50 1.75 -12.65 6.77
N ASP A 51 1.17 -12.45 5.60
CA ASP A 51 1.56 -11.37 4.68
C ASP A 51 1.29 -9.99 5.30
N SER A 52 0.13 -9.84 5.95
CA SER A 52 -0.23 -8.60 6.65
C SER A 52 0.70 -8.32 7.82
N GLU A 53 1.00 -9.32 8.64
CA GLU A 53 1.94 -9.19 9.76
C GLU A 53 3.35 -8.83 9.26
N ARG A 54 3.80 -9.41 8.15
CA ARG A 54 5.07 -9.05 7.52
C ARG A 54 5.07 -7.58 7.07
N LEU A 55 4.01 -7.11 6.41
CA LEU A 55 3.87 -5.71 6.02
C LEU A 55 3.88 -4.76 7.22
N LYS A 56 3.15 -5.09 8.28
CA LYS A 56 3.12 -4.32 9.52
C LYS A 56 4.50 -4.21 10.14
N ASN A 57 5.20 -5.32 10.28
CA ASN A 57 6.54 -5.37 10.84
C ASN A 57 7.53 -4.53 10.02
N LEU A 58 7.55 -4.70 8.70
CA LEU A 58 8.44 -3.96 7.81
C LEU A 58 8.09 -2.46 7.75
N SER A 59 6.81 -2.09 7.76
CA SER A 59 6.39 -0.68 7.67
C SER A 59 6.82 0.16 8.88
N THR A 60 7.15 -0.48 10.00
CA THR A 60 7.59 0.17 11.25
C THR A 60 9.03 -0.14 11.60
N ALA A 61 9.71 -0.98 10.83
CA ALA A 61 11.10 -1.36 11.08
C ALA A 61 12.05 -0.20 10.74
N HIS A 62 13.08 -0.03 11.56
CA HIS A 62 14.21 0.86 11.28
C HIS A 62 15.35 0.13 10.55
N SER A 63 15.39 -1.18 10.69
CA SER A 63 16.36 -2.05 10.04
C SER A 63 15.72 -3.39 9.68
N TYR A 64 16.32 -4.11 8.76
CA TYR A 64 15.95 -5.48 8.43
C TYR A 64 17.18 -6.30 8.03
N LYS A 65 17.05 -7.62 8.13
CA LYS A 65 18.10 -8.52 7.68
C LYS A 65 17.98 -8.76 6.18
N MET A 66 18.95 -8.26 5.45
CA MET A 66 19.08 -8.49 4.02
C MET A 66 19.72 -9.85 3.77
N GLU A 67 19.17 -10.58 2.82
CA GLU A 67 19.69 -11.86 2.37
C GLU A 67 19.78 -11.89 0.85
N ALA A 68 21.00 -12.12 0.34
CA ALA A 68 21.24 -12.43 -1.06
C ALA A 68 21.57 -13.92 -1.20
N LYS A 69 21.19 -14.52 -2.34
CA LYS A 69 21.45 -15.94 -2.60
C LYS A 69 22.96 -16.25 -2.49
N GLY A 70 23.29 -17.18 -1.61
CA GLY A 70 24.68 -17.61 -1.39
C GLY A 70 25.56 -16.64 -0.60
N LYS A 71 24.96 -15.67 0.11
CA LYS A 71 25.69 -14.74 0.99
C LYS A 71 25.08 -14.77 2.39
N ASP A 72 25.93 -14.48 3.38
CA ASP A 72 25.47 -14.34 4.76
C ASP A 72 24.53 -13.16 4.92
N ARG A 73 23.59 -13.30 5.85
CA ARG A 73 22.66 -12.23 6.21
C ARG A 73 23.38 -11.11 6.92
N TYR A 74 23.06 -9.88 6.55
CA TYR A 74 23.54 -8.71 7.29
C TYR A 74 22.40 -7.69 7.47
N GLU A 75 22.53 -6.86 8.48
CA GLU A 75 21.53 -5.87 8.82
C GLU A 75 21.76 -4.58 8.04
N VAL A 76 20.68 -4.04 7.48
CA VAL A 76 20.67 -2.76 6.76
C VAL A 76 19.55 -1.87 7.29
N GLN A 77 19.72 -0.56 7.17
CA GLN A 77 18.66 0.40 7.48
C GLN A 77 17.48 0.20 6.52
N PHE A 78 16.27 0.31 7.05
CA PHE A 78 15.03 0.20 6.31
C PHE A 78 14.21 1.47 6.45
N PHE A 79 13.94 2.12 5.33
CA PHE A 79 13.13 3.34 5.26
C PHE A 79 12.16 3.33 4.08
N ALA A 80 12.10 2.21 3.36
CA ALA A 80 11.22 2.06 2.21
C ALA A 80 9.74 2.13 2.59
N LYS A 81 8.94 2.62 1.66
CA LYS A 81 7.47 2.56 1.72
C LYS A 81 6.98 1.54 0.70
N PHE A 82 5.96 0.77 1.09
CA PHE A 82 5.31 -0.18 0.20
C PHE A 82 4.24 0.51 -0.64
N VAL A 83 4.24 0.19 -1.94
CA VAL A 83 3.18 0.56 -2.88
C VAL A 83 2.58 -0.72 -3.42
N LEU A 84 1.34 -1.00 -3.06
CA LEU A 84 0.63 -2.23 -3.42
C LEU A 84 -0.38 -1.93 -4.51
N CYS A 85 -0.31 -2.63 -5.64
CA CYS A 85 -1.25 -2.47 -6.74
C CYS A 85 -1.99 -3.78 -7.03
N SER A 86 -3.31 -3.72 -7.12
CA SER A 86 -4.14 -4.89 -7.39
C SER A 86 -5.27 -4.59 -8.36
N ASN A 87 -5.66 -5.60 -9.12
CA ASN A 87 -6.92 -5.64 -9.87
C ASN A 87 -8.06 -6.23 -9.06
N ASN A 88 -7.75 -6.91 -7.95
CA ASN A 88 -8.75 -7.42 -7.03
C ASN A 88 -9.24 -6.30 -6.12
N GLU A 89 -10.51 -5.93 -6.24
CA GLU A 89 -11.10 -4.84 -5.47
C GLU A 89 -11.60 -5.26 -4.07
N ASN A 90 -11.67 -6.56 -3.80
CA ASN A 90 -12.26 -7.06 -2.58
C ASN A 90 -11.22 -7.60 -1.58
N PHE A 91 -10.26 -8.37 -2.07
CA PHE A 91 -9.29 -9.08 -1.23
C PHE A 91 -7.84 -8.94 -1.72
N PRO A 92 -7.34 -7.72 -1.97
CA PRO A 92 -5.95 -7.55 -2.43
C PRO A 92 -4.95 -7.84 -1.32
N VAL A 93 -5.30 -7.49 -0.09
CA VAL A 93 -4.48 -7.64 1.12
C VAL A 93 -5.40 -7.82 2.34
N TYR A 94 -4.96 -8.61 3.32
CA TYR A 94 -5.66 -8.73 4.58
C TYR A 94 -5.43 -7.49 5.44
N ILE A 95 -6.50 -6.76 5.79
CA ILE A 95 -6.45 -5.53 6.60
C ILE A 95 -7.41 -5.69 7.78
N GLU A 96 -6.90 -5.53 8.98
CA GLU A 96 -7.71 -5.56 10.21
C GLU A 96 -8.50 -4.26 10.38
N PRO A 97 -9.64 -4.27 11.10
CA PRO A 97 -10.55 -3.12 11.21
C PRO A 97 -9.91 -1.82 11.74
N GLU A 98 -8.96 -1.95 12.68
CA GLU A 98 -8.32 -0.82 13.34
C GLU A 98 -6.96 -0.43 12.72
N GLU A 99 -6.64 -0.97 11.54
CA GLU A 99 -5.37 -0.73 10.88
C GLU A 99 -5.30 0.69 10.31
N THR A 100 -4.24 1.40 10.65
CA THR A 100 -4.03 2.82 10.28
C THR A 100 -2.86 3.03 9.31
N ARG A 101 -2.18 1.97 8.88
CA ARG A 101 -0.98 2.06 8.01
C ARG A 101 -1.32 2.09 6.53
N TYR A 102 -2.56 1.77 6.15
CA TYR A 102 -2.98 1.67 4.77
C TYR A 102 -3.72 2.93 4.31
N TRP A 103 -3.24 3.52 3.25
CA TRP A 103 -3.95 4.53 2.48
C TRP A 103 -4.33 3.94 1.13
N VAL A 104 -5.61 3.68 0.92
CA VAL A 104 -6.11 2.96 -0.26
C VAL A 104 -6.87 3.91 -1.18
N ARG A 105 -6.54 3.83 -2.46
CA ARG A 105 -7.20 4.62 -3.51
C ARG A 105 -7.58 3.75 -4.69
N LYS A 106 -8.78 3.95 -5.19
CA LYS A 106 -9.21 3.40 -6.47
C LYS A 106 -8.83 4.38 -7.57
N ILE A 107 -8.07 3.89 -8.55
CA ILE A 107 -7.72 4.68 -9.74
C ILE A 107 -8.74 4.39 -10.82
N SER A 108 -9.46 5.43 -11.25
CA SER A 108 -10.42 5.34 -12.33
C SER A 108 -9.73 5.10 -13.68
N ARG A 109 -10.46 4.51 -14.63
CA ARG A 109 -9.98 4.41 -16.00
C ARG A 109 -9.90 5.81 -16.62
N LEU A 110 -8.87 6.05 -17.41
CA LEU A 110 -8.79 7.26 -18.23
C LEU A 110 -9.88 7.18 -19.31
N GLY A 111 -10.56 8.29 -19.57
CA GLY A 111 -11.69 8.33 -20.51
C GLY A 111 -11.31 8.13 -21.97
N LYS A 112 -10.03 8.35 -22.32
CA LYS A 112 -9.46 8.11 -23.65
C LYS A 112 -8.12 7.43 -23.50
N ASP A 113 -7.84 6.48 -24.37
CA ASP A 113 -6.51 5.88 -24.50
C ASP A 113 -5.57 6.90 -25.16
N ASP A 114 -4.49 7.22 -24.49
CA ASP A 114 -3.41 8.08 -24.98
C ASP A 114 -2.10 7.31 -24.88
N THR A 115 -1.58 6.86 -26.00
CA THR A 115 -0.33 6.09 -26.06
C THR A 115 0.89 6.90 -25.65
N SER A 116 0.81 8.24 -25.71
CA SER A 116 1.87 9.16 -25.28
C SER A 116 1.71 9.65 -23.84
N PHE A 117 0.69 9.18 -23.10
CA PHE A 117 0.37 9.71 -21.76
C PHE A 117 1.52 9.55 -20.76
N LEU A 118 2.22 8.42 -20.77
CA LEU A 118 3.39 8.23 -19.89
C LEU A 118 4.51 9.21 -20.23
N GLN A 119 4.78 9.42 -21.52
CA GLN A 119 5.81 10.38 -21.95
C GLN A 119 5.47 11.80 -21.50
N LYS A 120 4.21 12.23 -21.67
CA LYS A 120 3.75 13.54 -21.19
C LYS A 120 3.95 13.71 -19.69
N LEU A 121 3.64 12.68 -18.89
CA LEU A 121 3.89 12.69 -17.45
C LEU A 121 5.39 12.79 -17.13
N GLN A 122 6.25 12.10 -17.89
CA GLN A 122 7.69 12.16 -17.71
C GLN A 122 8.26 13.56 -18.04
N ASP A 123 7.75 14.19 -19.07
CA ASP A 123 8.15 15.54 -19.47
C ASP A 123 7.78 16.60 -18.40
N GLU A 124 6.74 16.34 -17.60
CA GLU A 124 6.31 17.20 -16.49
C GLU A 124 7.07 16.95 -15.18
N ILE A 125 7.94 15.92 -15.08
CA ILE A 125 8.69 15.60 -13.85
C ILE A 125 9.44 16.81 -13.27
N PRO A 126 10.15 17.65 -14.05
CA PRO A 126 10.85 18.81 -13.48
C PRO A 126 9.92 19.81 -12.80
N ALA A 127 8.78 20.09 -13.42
CA ALA A 127 7.78 21.00 -12.86
C ALA A 127 7.12 20.40 -11.61
N PHE A 128 6.84 19.10 -11.62
CA PHE A 128 6.30 18.38 -10.47
C PHE A 128 7.27 18.37 -9.29
N LEU A 129 8.55 18.10 -9.52
CA LEU A 129 9.58 18.17 -8.48
C LEU A 129 9.72 19.58 -7.90
N TYR A 130 9.71 20.59 -8.76
CA TYR A 130 9.72 21.99 -8.31
C TYR A 130 8.54 22.29 -7.39
N HIS A 131 7.33 21.86 -7.78
CA HIS A 131 6.13 22.00 -6.93
C HIS A 131 6.29 21.29 -5.58
N LEU A 132 6.80 20.07 -5.56
CA LEU A 132 7.00 19.31 -4.31
C LEU A 132 8.03 19.98 -3.38
N GLN A 133 9.12 20.51 -3.92
CA GLN A 133 10.17 21.19 -3.13
C GLN A 133 9.67 22.48 -2.48
N HIS A 134 8.70 23.17 -3.12
CA HIS A 134 8.15 24.43 -2.62
C HIS A 134 6.81 24.25 -1.89
N ARG A 135 6.34 23.02 -1.74
CA ARG A 135 5.09 22.73 -1.04
C ARG A 135 5.29 22.75 0.47
N ASN A 136 4.52 23.55 1.14
CA ASN A 136 4.41 23.51 2.59
C ASN A 136 3.45 22.39 3.01
N LEU A 137 3.88 21.52 3.92
CA LEU A 137 3.00 20.54 4.54
C LEU A 137 2.10 21.25 5.55
N THR A 138 0.80 21.14 5.37
CA THR A 138 -0.20 21.74 6.26
C THR A 138 -0.59 20.83 7.44
N THR A 139 -0.23 19.54 7.35
CA THR A 139 -0.46 18.57 8.41
C THR A 139 0.68 18.60 9.41
N LYS A 140 0.33 18.61 10.71
CA LYS A 140 1.30 18.47 11.79
C LYS A 140 1.50 17.00 12.13
N GLU A 141 2.71 16.67 12.55
CA GLU A 141 2.99 15.37 13.12
C GLU A 141 2.43 15.33 14.55
N GLU A 142 1.26 14.70 14.70
CA GLU A 142 0.59 14.56 16.01
C GLU A 142 0.91 13.23 16.69
N SER A 143 1.41 12.26 15.92
CA SER A 143 1.80 10.94 16.40
C SER A 143 2.89 10.37 15.47
N ARG A 144 3.37 9.16 15.78
CA ARG A 144 4.26 8.41 14.87
C ARG A 144 3.70 8.24 13.45
N MET A 145 2.40 8.38 13.29
CA MET A 145 1.69 8.41 12.00
C MET A 145 1.43 9.87 11.67
N TRP A 146 2.13 10.40 10.69
CA TRP A 146 2.03 11.81 10.27
C TRP A 146 0.61 12.29 9.95
N PHE A 147 -0.21 11.37 9.41
CA PHE A 147 -1.59 11.68 9.05
C PHE A 147 -2.57 11.13 10.10
N SER A 148 -3.57 11.92 10.44
CA SER A 148 -4.66 11.45 11.28
C SER A 148 -5.43 10.31 10.60
N PRO A 149 -5.99 9.35 11.35
CA PRO A 149 -6.79 8.27 10.79
C PRO A 149 -7.93 8.76 9.87
N SER A 150 -8.55 9.90 10.16
CA SER A 150 -9.60 10.50 9.34
C SER A 150 -9.18 10.86 7.92
N LEU A 151 -7.90 11.18 7.70
CA LEU A 151 -7.37 11.53 6.38
C LEU A 151 -7.02 10.29 5.53
N ILE A 152 -6.72 9.18 6.17
CA ILE A 152 -6.33 7.94 5.47
C ILE A 152 -7.48 6.95 5.31
N ARG A 153 -8.55 7.09 6.10
CA ARG A 153 -9.72 6.21 6.07
C ARG A 153 -10.60 6.55 4.87
N THR A 154 -10.46 5.77 3.81
CA THR A 154 -11.21 5.94 2.55
C THR A 154 -12.32 4.89 2.44
N GLU A 155 -13.36 5.17 1.64
CA GLU A 155 -14.43 4.20 1.36
C GLU A 155 -13.89 2.87 0.80
N VAL A 156 -12.83 2.93 -0.01
CA VAL A 156 -12.19 1.74 -0.58
C VAL A 156 -11.51 0.91 0.51
N LEU A 157 -10.83 1.56 1.46
CA LEU A 157 -10.25 0.89 2.62
C LEU A 157 -11.33 0.20 3.45
N GLU A 158 -12.43 0.89 3.74
CA GLU A 158 -13.57 0.32 4.47
C GLU A 158 -14.20 -0.88 3.76
N LYS A 159 -14.30 -0.81 2.42
CA LYS A 159 -14.76 -1.94 1.62
C LYS A 159 -13.86 -3.16 1.79
N ILE A 160 -12.55 -2.99 1.69
CA ILE A 160 -11.57 -4.09 1.85
C ILE A 160 -11.67 -4.68 3.26
N ILE A 161 -11.71 -3.85 4.29
CA ILE A 161 -11.85 -4.31 5.68
C ILE A 161 -13.13 -5.14 5.86
N ARG A 162 -14.26 -4.68 5.33
CA ARG A 162 -15.52 -5.43 5.39
C ARG A 162 -15.43 -6.77 4.67
N CYS A 163 -14.81 -6.79 3.50
CA CYS A 163 -14.62 -8.04 2.75
C CYS A 163 -13.70 -9.04 3.46
N ASN A 164 -12.82 -8.58 4.34
CA ASN A 164 -11.90 -9.43 5.11
C ASN A 164 -12.53 -10.05 6.37
N ARG A 165 -13.75 -9.62 6.75
CA ARG A 165 -14.48 -10.26 7.85
C ARG A 165 -14.91 -11.66 7.45
N SER A 166 -14.89 -12.57 8.40
CA SER A 166 -15.40 -13.92 8.15
C SER A 166 -16.90 -13.86 7.84
N ARG A 167 -17.39 -14.78 7.02
CA ARG A 167 -18.83 -14.88 6.72
C ARG A 167 -19.67 -15.02 8.00
N ILE A 168 -19.14 -15.78 8.96
CA ILE A 168 -19.79 -15.98 10.27
C ILE A 168 -19.92 -14.65 11.04
N GLU A 169 -18.87 -13.80 11.02
CA GLU A 169 -18.95 -12.47 11.66
C GLU A 169 -19.97 -11.56 10.98
N LEU A 170 -20.10 -11.63 9.66
CA LEU A 170 -21.10 -10.88 8.91
C LEU A 170 -22.52 -11.36 9.27
N ASP A 171 -22.75 -12.68 9.20
CA ASP A 171 -24.05 -13.30 9.52
C ASP A 171 -24.45 -13.02 10.97
N MET A 172 -23.51 -13.09 11.92
CA MET A 172 -23.76 -12.76 13.34
C MET A 172 -24.07 -11.26 13.54
N THR A 173 -23.40 -10.38 12.79
CA THR A 173 -23.67 -8.94 12.88
C THR A 173 -25.06 -8.60 12.35
N GLU A 174 -25.48 -9.19 11.23
CA GLU A 174 -26.84 -9.04 10.70
C GLU A 174 -27.89 -9.54 11.69
N LEU A 175 -27.69 -10.72 12.26
CA LEU A 175 -28.62 -11.28 13.24
C LEU A 175 -28.76 -10.38 14.49
N LEU A 176 -27.66 -9.82 14.98
CA LEU A 176 -27.68 -8.93 16.13
C LEU A 176 -28.44 -7.62 15.81
N LEU A 177 -28.24 -7.06 14.62
CA LEU A 177 -28.97 -5.86 14.18
C LEU A 177 -30.46 -6.13 14.08
N ASP A 178 -30.90 -7.24 13.49
CA ASP A 178 -32.30 -7.63 13.40
C ASP A 178 -32.93 -7.81 14.79
N ILE A 179 -32.21 -8.40 15.74
CA ILE A 179 -32.68 -8.53 17.12
C ILE A 179 -32.83 -7.16 17.76
N MET A 180 -31.88 -6.24 17.58
CA MET A 180 -31.96 -4.89 18.15
C MET A 180 -33.13 -4.08 17.57
N ASP A 181 -33.41 -4.20 16.28
CA ASP A 181 -34.51 -3.50 15.62
C ASP A 181 -35.90 -4.07 15.99
N THR A 182 -35.93 -5.33 16.42
CA THR A 182 -37.19 -5.99 16.83
C THR A 182 -37.45 -5.91 18.33
N MET A 183 -36.51 -5.46 19.15
CA MET A 183 -36.71 -5.26 20.58
C MET A 183 -37.60 -4.02 20.83
N PRO A 184 -38.77 -4.15 21.48
CA PRO A 184 -39.54 -3.00 21.88
C PRO A 184 -38.77 -2.20 22.95
N VAL A 185 -38.75 -0.88 22.78
CA VAL A 185 -38.23 0.09 23.74
C VAL A 185 -39.10 0.12 24.99
#